data_c4de84f1d76873236a8e098adf38b598
#
_entry.id   c4de84f1d76873236a8e098adf38b598
#
_cell.length_a   1.000
_cell.length_b   1.000
_cell.length_c   1.000
_cell.angle_alpha   90.00
_cell.angle_beta   90.00
_cell.angle_gamma   90.00
#
_symmetry.space_group_name_H-M   'P 1'
#
loop_
_entity.id
_entity.type
_entity.pdbx_description
1 polymer ?
#
loop_
_entity_poly.entity_id
_entity_poly.type
_entity_poly.pdbx_seq_one_letter_code
_entity_poly.pdbx_strand_id
1 'polypeptide(L)'
;MANLKALAKDTAIYGLSSIVGRFLNYLLVPLYTHVISAANGGYGIVTNLYAYVALLLVLLTFGMETTFFRFANKEDEEPDTVFSTSFAVTAGLSAIFLTGILGFITPISELMGYADHPEYIMVMATVVALDAIQALPFCYLRYKKKAIKFASLKL
;
A
#
# COMPACT_ATOMS: atom_id res chain seq x y z
N MET A 1 12.30 -23.97 -22.09
CA MET A 1 11.60 -24.51 -20.91
C MET A 1 11.88 -23.58 -19.73
N ALA A 2 10.85 -22.96 -19.16
CA ALA A 2 11.04 -22.17 -17.96
C ALA A 2 11.66 -23.05 -16.87
N ASN A 3 12.76 -22.60 -16.27
CA ASN A 3 13.45 -23.37 -15.25
C ASN A 3 12.56 -23.41 -13.99
N LEU A 4 11.83 -24.49 -13.79
CA LEU A 4 10.86 -24.67 -12.70
C LEU A 4 11.48 -24.35 -11.33
N LYS A 5 12.77 -24.66 -11.15
CA LYS A 5 13.52 -24.33 -9.93
C LYS A 5 13.70 -22.82 -9.73
N ALA A 6 13.97 -22.07 -10.81
CA ALA A 6 14.08 -20.61 -10.72
C ALA A 6 12.73 -19.97 -10.41
N LEU A 7 11.67 -20.44 -11.06
CA LEU A 7 10.30 -19.97 -10.80
C LEU A 7 9.88 -20.24 -9.33
N ALA A 8 10.14 -21.44 -8.83
CA ALA A 8 9.84 -21.81 -7.45
C ALA A 8 10.64 -20.96 -6.45
N LYS A 9 11.93 -20.70 -6.73
CA LYS A 9 12.77 -19.83 -5.90
C LYS A 9 12.24 -18.39 -5.87
N ASP A 10 11.91 -17.81 -7.01
CA ASP A 10 11.40 -16.44 -7.07
C ASP A 10 10.05 -16.33 -6.36
N THR A 11 9.15 -17.28 -6.58
CA THR A 11 7.85 -17.36 -5.89
C THR A 11 8.02 -17.46 -4.37
N ALA A 12 8.96 -18.28 -3.89
CA ALA A 12 9.26 -18.40 -2.48
C ALA A 12 9.79 -17.08 -1.89
N ILE A 13 10.68 -16.36 -2.58
CA ILE A 13 11.22 -15.08 -2.12
C ILE A 13 10.11 -14.02 -2.05
N TYR A 14 9.28 -13.89 -3.08
CA TYR A 14 8.16 -12.93 -3.09
C TYR A 14 7.10 -13.27 -2.03
N GLY A 15 6.76 -14.55 -1.89
CA GLY A 15 5.80 -15.01 -0.89
C GLY A 15 6.31 -14.80 0.53
N LEU A 16 7.53 -15.24 0.82
CA LEU A 16 8.10 -15.16 2.15
C LEU A 16 8.28 -13.71 2.62
N SER A 17 8.80 -12.81 1.77
CA SER A 17 8.93 -11.39 2.12
C SER A 17 7.58 -10.72 2.42
N SER A 18 6.51 -11.14 1.73
CA SER A 18 5.16 -10.61 1.98
C SER A 18 4.53 -11.18 3.26
N ILE A 19 4.81 -12.45 3.57
CA ILE A 19 4.29 -13.13 4.77
C ILE A 19 5.00 -12.62 6.03
N VAL A 20 6.32 -12.45 5.99
CA VAL A 20 7.11 -11.98 7.14
C VAL A 20 6.63 -10.60 7.60
N GLY A 21 6.41 -9.65 6.69
CA GLY A 21 5.88 -8.34 7.06
C GLY A 21 4.51 -8.41 7.75
N ARG A 22 3.60 -9.25 7.24
CA ARG A 22 2.28 -9.44 7.87
C ARG A 22 2.37 -10.15 9.23
N PHE A 23 3.27 -11.11 9.35
CA PHE A 23 3.49 -11.85 10.59
C PHE A 23 4.08 -10.95 11.69
N LEU A 24 5.02 -10.06 11.36
CA LEU A 24 5.55 -9.07 12.28
C LEU A 24 4.43 -8.13 12.79
N ASN A 25 3.57 -7.63 11.90
CA ASN A 25 2.41 -6.84 12.31
C ASN A 25 1.48 -7.62 13.24
N TYR A 26 1.23 -8.90 12.97
CA TYR A 26 0.42 -9.75 13.83
C TYR A 26 1.04 -9.94 15.23
N LEU A 27 2.36 -10.11 15.31
CA LEU A 27 3.08 -10.21 16.58
C LEU A 27 3.04 -8.93 17.42
N LEU A 28 2.87 -7.76 16.78
CA LEU A 28 2.75 -6.47 17.47
C LEU A 28 1.36 -6.25 18.09
N VAL A 29 0.33 -6.98 17.66
CA VAL A 29 -1.04 -6.83 18.19
C VAL A 29 -1.12 -7.02 19.71
N PRO A 30 -0.57 -8.08 20.32
CA PRO A 30 -0.57 -8.24 21.78
C PRO A 30 0.16 -7.11 22.51
N LEU A 31 1.26 -6.60 21.91
CA LEU A 31 2.01 -5.48 22.46
C LEU A 31 1.15 -4.21 22.45
N TYR A 32 0.50 -3.89 21.34
CA TYR A 32 -0.36 -2.73 21.22
C TYR A 32 -1.56 -2.80 22.17
N THR A 33 -2.21 -3.93 22.28
CA THR A 33 -3.35 -4.12 23.20
C THR A 33 -2.96 -4.02 24.67
N HIS A 34 -1.70 -4.31 25.01
CA HIS A 34 -1.20 -4.18 26.38
C HIS A 34 -0.76 -2.76 26.71
N VAL A 35 -0.14 -2.05 25.77
CA VAL A 35 0.44 -0.70 25.97
C VAL A 35 -0.58 0.41 25.77
N ILE A 36 -1.50 0.28 24.81
CA ILE A 36 -2.50 1.30 24.51
C ILE A 36 -3.67 1.16 25.46
N SER A 37 -3.87 2.18 26.32
CA SER A 37 -4.94 2.18 27.31
C SER A 37 -6.33 2.15 26.66
N ALA A 38 -7.21 1.30 27.18
CA ALA A 38 -8.60 1.21 26.73
C ALA A 38 -9.41 2.49 27.03
N ALA A 39 -8.97 3.31 28.00
CA ALA A 39 -9.66 4.53 28.42
C ALA A 39 -9.78 5.59 27.32
N ASN A 40 -8.83 5.63 26.36
CA ASN A 40 -8.80 6.61 25.26
C ASN A 40 -9.19 5.98 23.90
N GLY A 41 -10.12 5.03 23.89
CA GLY A 41 -10.50 4.30 22.68
C GLY A 41 -9.57 3.14 22.33
N GLY A 42 -8.42 3.04 22.96
CA GLY A 42 -7.50 1.93 22.93
C GLY A 42 -7.07 1.51 21.50
N TYR A 43 -6.81 0.23 21.34
CA TYR A 43 -6.46 -0.36 20.05
C TYR A 43 -7.60 -0.30 19.01
N GLY A 44 -8.84 0.01 19.44
CA GLY A 44 -9.99 0.17 18.57
C GLY A 44 -9.82 1.30 17.54
N ILE A 45 -9.22 2.42 17.92
CA ILE A 45 -8.91 3.54 17.02
C ILE A 45 -7.96 3.08 15.92
N VAL A 46 -6.89 2.38 16.30
CA VAL A 46 -5.89 1.86 15.35
C VAL A 46 -6.56 0.92 14.34
N THR A 47 -7.38 -0.02 14.82
CA THR A 47 -8.09 -0.99 13.97
C THR A 47 -9.06 -0.29 13.02
N ASN A 48 -9.78 0.72 13.50
CA ASN A 48 -10.72 1.49 12.68
C ASN A 48 -9.99 2.26 11.57
N LEU A 49 -8.88 2.93 11.89
CA LEU A 49 -8.05 3.63 10.90
C LEU A 49 -7.46 2.66 9.86
N TYR A 50 -7.00 1.46 10.28
CA TYR A 50 -6.54 0.44 9.35
C TYR A 50 -7.64 -0.05 8.39
N ALA A 51 -8.89 -0.11 8.82
CA ALA A 51 -10.00 -0.45 7.95
C ALA A 51 -10.21 0.61 6.85
N TYR A 52 -10.12 1.91 7.21
CA TYR A 52 -10.17 2.99 6.23
C TYR A 52 -8.96 2.97 5.29
N VAL A 53 -7.75 2.75 5.80
CA VAL A 53 -6.53 2.59 4.98
C VAL A 53 -6.74 1.50 3.93
N ALA A 54 -7.23 0.32 4.32
CA ALA A 54 -7.44 -0.79 3.40
C ALA A 54 -8.44 -0.44 2.29
N LEU A 55 -9.56 0.20 2.63
CA LEU A 55 -10.58 0.60 1.67
C LEU A 55 -10.06 1.68 0.72
N LEU A 56 -9.45 2.73 1.26
CA LEU A 56 -8.93 3.85 0.48
C LEU A 56 -7.78 3.44 -0.44
N LEU A 57 -6.93 2.52 0.00
CA LEU A 57 -5.84 1.99 -0.80
C LEU A 57 -6.36 1.26 -2.05
N VAL A 58 -7.41 0.44 -1.91
CA VAL A 58 -8.05 -0.24 -3.04
C VAL A 58 -8.65 0.77 -4.02
N LEU A 59 -9.31 1.82 -3.51
CA LEU A 59 -9.86 2.88 -4.36
C LEU A 59 -8.77 3.67 -5.06
N LEU A 60 -7.67 3.98 -4.38
CA LEU A 60 -6.61 4.84 -4.92
C LEU A 60 -5.71 4.11 -5.93
N THR A 61 -5.46 2.83 -5.72
CA THR A 61 -4.69 2.00 -6.68
C THR A 61 -5.51 1.65 -7.91
N PHE A 62 -6.85 1.64 -7.83
CA PHE A 62 -7.80 1.48 -8.93
C PHE A 62 -7.47 0.32 -9.89
N GLY A 63 -6.90 -0.76 -9.37
CA GLY A 63 -6.49 -1.92 -10.17
C GLY A 63 -5.33 -1.65 -11.14
N MET A 64 -4.57 -0.56 -10.97
CA MET A 64 -3.44 -0.21 -11.82
C MET A 64 -2.34 -1.26 -11.83
N GLU A 65 -2.20 -2.04 -10.75
CA GLU A 65 -1.27 -3.18 -10.73
C GLU A 65 -1.63 -4.22 -11.81
N THR A 66 -2.91 -4.59 -11.87
CA THR A 66 -3.40 -5.55 -12.88
C THR A 66 -3.31 -4.97 -14.29
N THR A 67 -3.65 -3.70 -14.44
CA THR A 67 -3.54 -2.95 -15.69
C THR A 67 -2.10 -2.95 -16.18
N PHE A 68 -1.15 -2.61 -15.32
CA PHE A 68 0.27 -2.64 -15.64
C PHE A 68 0.72 -4.01 -16.17
N PHE A 69 0.44 -5.12 -15.43
CA PHE A 69 0.82 -6.46 -15.88
C PHE A 69 0.16 -6.86 -17.19
N ARG A 70 -1.09 -6.47 -17.42
CA ARG A 70 -1.82 -6.79 -18.65
C ARG A 70 -1.18 -6.10 -19.86
N PHE A 71 -0.88 -4.81 -19.75
CA PHE A 71 -0.34 -4.04 -20.88
C PHE A 71 1.16 -4.25 -21.07
N ALA A 72 1.94 -4.39 -20.00
CA ALA A 72 3.38 -4.63 -20.07
C ALA A 72 3.75 -6.01 -20.72
N ASN A 73 2.79 -6.94 -20.83
CA ASN A 73 2.99 -8.22 -21.50
C ASN A 73 2.44 -8.26 -22.94
N LYS A 74 1.94 -7.17 -23.49
CA LYS A 74 1.54 -7.09 -24.89
C LYS A 74 2.77 -6.88 -25.80
N GLU A 75 2.76 -7.51 -26.97
CA GLU A 75 3.86 -7.43 -27.93
C GLU A 75 4.03 -6.02 -28.53
N ASP A 76 2.93 -5.27 -28.64
CA ASP A 76 2.89 -3.94 -29.27
C ASP A 76 3.18 -2.79 -28.28
N GLU A 77 3.41 -3.08 -26.98
CA GLU A 77 3.55 -2.08 -25.93
C GLU A 77 4.95 -2.13 -25.30
N GLU A 78 5.53 -0.96 -25.08
CA GLU A 78 6.80 -0.84 -24.37
C GLU A 78 6.58 -0.85 -22.85
N PRO A 79 7.09 -1.85 -22.10
CA PRO A 79 6.82 -2.00 -20.66
C PRO A 79 7.22 -0.80 -19.82
N ASP A 80 8.26 -0.08 -20.21
CA ASP A 80 8.76 1.08 -19.48
C ASP A 80 7.83 2.30 -19.69
N THR A 81 7.22 2.43 -20.86
CA THR A 81 6.19 3.43 -21.16
C THR A 81 4.89 3.13 -20.41
N VAL A 82 4.46 1.86 -20.39
CA VAL A 82 3.30 1.41 -19.61
C VAL A 82 3.51 1.68 -18.11
N PHE A 83 4.72 1.41 -17.60
CA PHE A 83 5.05 1.72 -16.21
C PHE A 83 4.98 3.22 -15.92
N SER A 84 5.62 4.05 -16.73
CA SER A 84 5.65 5.50 -16.53
C SER A 84 4.27 6.12 -16.56
N THR A 85 3.41 5.71 -17.50
CA THR A 85 2.03 6.18 -17.61
C THR A 85 1.19 5.75 -16.39
N SER A 86 1.23 4.48 -16.04
CA SER A 86 0.49 3.96 -14.88
C SER A 86 0.95 4.61 -13.58
N PHE A 87 2.26 4.81 -13.43
CA PHE A 87 2.85 5.48 -12.27
C PHE A 87 2.42 6.94 -12.18
N ALA A 88 2.47 7.68 -13.29
CA ALA A 88 2.04 9.09 -13.32
C ALA A 88 0.57 9.25 -12.94
N VAL A 89 -0.31 8.37 -13.43
CA VAL A 89 -1.74 8.36 -13.08
C VAL A 89 -1.93 8.08 -11.59
N THR A 90 -1.30 7.04 -11.05
CA THR A 90 -1.44 6.69 -9.63
C THR A 90 -0.86 7.77 -8.72
N ALA A 91 0.31 8.33 -9.06
CA ALA A 91 0.92 9.42 -8.31
C ALA A 91 0.06 10.71 -8.37
N GLY A 92 -0.49 11.03 -9.54
CA GLY A 92 -1.41 12.16 -9.70
C GLY A 92 -2.68 12.01 -8.86
N LEU A 93 -3.33 10.85 -8.91
CA LEU A 93 -4.50 10.56 -8.08
C LEU A 93 -4.18 10.61 -6.58
N SER A 94 -3.02 10.08 -6.18
CA SER A 94 -2.56 10.12 -4.79
C SER A 94 -2.30 11.55 -4.31
N ALA A 95 -1.73 12.40 -5.16
CA ALA A 95 -1.50 13.81 -4.86
C ALA A 95 -2.83 14.59 -4.73
N ILE A 96 -3.79 14.36 -5.63
CA ILE A 96 -5.14 14.96 -5.57
C ILE A 96 -5.85 14.51 -4.30
N PHE A 97 -5.81 13.21 -3.99
CA PHE A 97 -6.40 12.66 -2.77
C PHE A 97 -5.81 13.31 -1.52
N LEU A 98 -4.47 13.34 -1.41
CA LEU A 98 -3.80 13.91 -0.25
C LEU A 98 -4.10 15.40 -0.08
N THR A 99 -4.07 16.17 -1.18
CA THR A 99 -4.40 17.60 -1.17
C THR A 99 -5.86 17.82 -0.77
N GLY A 100 -6.78 16.99 -1.27
CA GLY A 100 -8.20 17.04 -0.91
C GLY A 100 -8.43 16.76 0.58
N ILE A 101 -7.82 15.70 1.11
CA ILE A 101 -7.94 15.38 2.54
C ILE A 101 -7.35 16.50 3.42
N LEU A 102 -6.16 17.02 3.09
CA LEU A 102 -5.52 18.10 3.84
C LEU A 102 -6.31 19.42 3.76
N GLY A 103 -6.90 19.72 2.59
CA GLY A 103 -7.72 20.93 2.39
C GLY A 103 -9.05 20.88 3.16
N PHE A 104 -9.59 19.70 3.38
CA PHE A 104 -10.87 19.47 4.08
C PHE A 104 -10.69 18.68 5.39
N ILE A 105 -9.55 18.81 6.05
CA ILE A 105 -9.19 17.98 7.21
C ILE A 105 -10.18 18.13 8.36
N THR A 106 -10.63 19.36 8.65
CA THR A 106 -11.57 19.65 9.76
C THR A 106 -12.91 18.94 9.53
N PRO A 107 -13.65 19.17 8.43
CA PRO A 107 -14.93 18.51 8.24
C PRO A 107 -14.81 16.99 8.10
N ILE A 108 -13.69 16.49 7.57
CA ILE A 108 -13.47 15.04 7.44
C ILE A 108 -13.21 14.41 8.81
N SER A 109 -12.39 15.04 9.67
CA SER A 109 -12.14 14.53 11.02
C SER A 109 -13.40 14.56 11.89
N GLU A 110 -14.24 15.58 11.78
CA GLU A 110 -15.53 15.65 12.46
C GLU A 110 -16.46 14.50 12.00
N LEU A 111 -16.58 14.28 10.67
CA LEU A 111 -17.41 13.23 10.10
C LEU A 111 -16.95 11.82 10.53
N MET A 112 -15.65 11.63 10.68
CA MET A 112 -15.07 10.35 11.08
C MET A 112 -15.06 10.15 12.61
N GLY A 113 -15.48 11.15 13.39
CA GLY A 113 -15.48 11.10 14.86
C GLY A 113 -14.11 11.34 15.49
N TYR A 114 -13.20 12.01 14.78
CA TYR A 114 -11.86 12.37 15.24
C TYR A 114 -11.63 13.88 15.25
N ALA A 115 -12.66 14.66 15.62
CA ALA A 115 -12.59 16.12 15.67
C ALA A 115 -11.47 16.63 16.58
N ASP A 116 -11.25 15.96 17.72
CA ASP A 116 -10.21 16.30 18.69
C ASP A 116 -8.79 15.88 18.25
N HIS A 117 -8.68 15.01 17.23
CA HIS A 117 -7.43 14.42 16.77
C HIS A 117 -7.33 14.37 15.24
N PRO A 118 -7.36 15.54 14.55
CA PRO A 118 -7.28 15.59 13.08
C PRO A 118 -5.94 15.05 12.54
N GLU A 119 -4.89 15.01 13.36
CA GLU A 119 -3.60 14.42 13.04
C GLU A 119 -3.70 12.93 12.69
N TYR A 120 -4.67 12.19 13.23
CA TYR A 120 -4.86 10.77 12.85
C TYR A 120 -5.28 10.63 11.40
N ILE A 121 -6.16 11.52 10.94
CA ILE A 121 -6.62 11.54 9.54
C ILE A 121 -5.48 11.97 8.60
N MET A 122 -4.66 12.95 9.01
CA MET A 122 -3.50 13.40 8.25
C MET A 122 -2.48 12.26 8.05
N VAL A 123 -2.13 11.56 9.13
CA VAL A 123 -1.19 10.43 9.08
C VAL A 123 -1.77 9.31 8.22
N MET A 124 -3.05 8.95 8.42
CA MET A 124 -3.75 7.94 7.64
C MET A 124 -3.71 8.26 6.14
N ALA A 125 -4.08 9.48 5.75
CA ALA A 125 -4.09 9.90 4.35
C ALA A 125 -2.70 9.88 3.72
N THR A 126 -1.68 10.29 4.48
CA THR A 126 -0.28 10.25 4.02
C THR A 126 0.18 8.82 3.79
N VAL A 127 -0.11 7.91 4.70
CA VAL A 127 0.23 6.49 4.56
C VAL A 127 -0.45 5.89 3.32
N VAL A 128 -1.76 6.13 3.14
CA VAL A 128 -2.51 5.63 1.98
C VAL A 128 -1.93 6.16 0.66
N ALA A 129 -1.60 7.44 0.59
CA ALA A 129 -1.02 8.04 -0.62
C ALA A 129 0.35 7.44 -0.94
N LEU A 130 1.22 7.26 0.06
CA LEU A 130 2.53 6.65 -0.12
C LEU A 130 2.43 5.17 -0.51
N ASP A 131 1.53 4.42 0.13
CA ASP A 131 1.31 3.01 -0.18
C ASP A 131 0.78 2.82 -1.61
N ALA A 132 -0.13 3.69 -2.07
CA ALA A 132 -0.61 3.66 -3.44
C ALA A 132 0.50 3.97 -4.46
N ILE A 133 1.34 4.97 -4.20
CA ILE A 133 2.46 5.33 -5.07
C ILE A 133 3.47 4.20 -5.16
N GLN A 134 3.82 3.55 -4.06
CA GLN A 134 4.83 2.47 -4.05
C GLN A 134 4.32 1.15 -4.66
N ALA A 135 3.03 0.94 -4.80
CA ALA A 135 2.45 -0.29 -5.35
C ALA A 135 3.01 -0.63 -6.75
N LEU A 136 3.05 0.36 -7.66
CA LEU A 136 3.53 0.16 -9.03
C LEU A 136 5.04 -0.09 -9.15
N PRO A 137 5.95 0.62 -8.45
CA PRO A 137 7.37 0.25 -8.38
C PRO A 137 7.60 -1.19 -7.93
N PHE A 138 6.83 -1.69 -6.95
CA PHE A 138 6.90 -3.09 -6.55
C PHE A 138 6.40 -4.05 -7.64
N CYS A 139 5.35 -3.69 -8.38
CA CYS A 139 4.90 -4.46 -9.54
C CYS A 139 5.95 -4.50 -10.64
N TYR A 140 6.61 -3.38 -10.91
CA TYR A 140 7.68 -3.30 -11.90
C TYR A 140 8.91 -4.17 -11.51
N LEU A 141 9.28 -4.20 -10.23
CA LEU A 141 10.34 -5.08 -9.74
C LEU A 141 9.99 -6.56 -9.94
N ARG A 142 8.71 -6.93 -9.73
CA ARG A 142 8.22 -8.28 -10.01
C ARG A 142 8.24 -8.59 -11.50
N TYR A 143 7.83 -7.66 -12.35
CA TYR A 143 7.88 -7.79 -13.80
C TYR A 143 9.31 -8.03 -14.30
N LYS A 144 10.27 -7.24 -13.83
CA LYS A 144 11.69 -7.37 -14.17
C LYS A 144 12.38 -8.55 -13.46
N LYS A 145 11.64 -9.40 -12.72
CA LYS A 145 12.14 -10.59 -11.97
C LYS A 145 13.26 -10.26 -10.98
N LYS A 146 13.24 -9.07 -10.38
CA LYS A 146 14.23 -8.62 -9.38
C LYS A 146 13.79 -9.00 -7.95
N ALA A 147 13.63 -10.30 -7.68
CA ALA A 147 13.09 -10.83 -6.43
C ALA A 147 13.87 -10.38 -5.19
N ILE A 148 15.20 -10.36 -5.24
CA ILE A 148 16.06 -9.95 -4.10
C ILE A 148 15.86 -8.46 -3.78
N LYS A 149 15.82 -7.58 -4.81
CA LYS A 149 15.57 -6.16 -4.60
C LYS A 149 14.17 -5.90 -4.05
N PHE A 150 13.17 -6.63 -4.55
CA PHE A 150 11.81 -6.57 -4.02
C PHE A 150 11.77 -6.94 -2.53
N ALA A 151 12.39 -8.06 -2.15
CA ALA A 151 12.42 -8.53 -0.78
C ALA A 151 13.16 -7.54 0.16
N SER A 152 14.31 -7.00 -0.27
CA SER A 152 15.11 -6.05 0.54
C SER A 152 14.45 -4.68 0.76
N LEU A 153 13.52 -4.29 -0.12
CA LEU A 153 12.78 -3.04 0.02
C LEU A 153 11.46 -3.22 0.78
N LYS A 154 10.97 -4.44 0.86
CA LYS A 154 9.68 -4.75 1.49
C LYS A 154 9.82 -5.19 2.95
N LEU A 155 11.00 -5.64 3.36
CA LEU A 155 11.37 -6.01 4.73
C LEU A 155 12.01 -4.86 5.47
#